data_96ee043f0c808ba05c643afa89d9862f
#
_entry.id   96ee043f0c808ba05c643afa89d9862f
#
_cell.length_a   1.000
_cell.length_b   1.000
_cell.length_c   1.000
_cell.angle_alpha   90.00
_cell.angle_beta   90.00
_cell.angle_gamma   90.00
#
_symmetry.space_group_name_H-M   'P 1'
#
loop_
_entity.id
_entity.type
_entity.pdbx_description
1 polymer ?
#
loop_
_entity_poly.entity_id
_entity_poly.type
_entity_poly.pdbx_seq_one_letter_code
_entity_poly.pdbx_strand_id
1 'polypeptide(L)'
;SVIKMLAGIVTSKIMAIYIGPAGIALLGNFNNIVGILTTFSNGAISSGITKYISQYESKEEKQSIVSHALKITLACSVLLGIVVIVLKDVLSKMAFGNTEYSNVFIILGVTVVFFGLNATITGVLNGYTYIKELILTGILGSILSMFLAYFITIRFGLFGALINAIISQIFIFVINAFFVNKLKLFNRPMLYEKLDRPLLVNLLKFALMSIVSALVVPVSTLIIRRYVFDNFSGNEAGFVQGIWSISNTYLSVVTTTLSIYYLPTLSGIRDASKLRAEIKNGYKFILPLAVLAGVLIFIFRDLIINILYTSEFLPMREYFTFQIIGDGLKIASWILAYLMVAKAMTKLFILTEVIFSLTYVIFSIVFMNLFGSVGVTYG
;
A
#
# COMPACT_ATOMS: atom_id res chain seq x y z
N SER A 1 -12.76 8.84 -0.68
CA SER A 1 -13.54 10.09 -0.66
C SER A 1 -12.86 11.13 -1.57
N VAL A 2 -13.64 12.00 -2.21
CA VAL A 2 -13.16 13.05 -3.11
C VAL A 2 -12.11 13.95 -2.44
N ILE A 3 -12.33 14.33 -1.19
CA ILE A 3 -11.39 15.17 -0.40
C ILE A 3 -10.01 14.52 -0.30
N LYS A 4 -9.93 13.21 0.00
CA LYS A 4 -8.65 12.48 0.04
C LYS A 4 -7.95 12.50 -1.32
N MET A 5 -8.70 12.36 -2.39
CA MET A 5 -8.17 12.39 -3.76
C MET A 5 -7.63 13.78 -4.11
N LEU A 6 -8.38 14.84 -3.81
CA LEU A 6 -7.92 16.22 -4.01
C LEU A 6 -6.66 16.56 -3.20
N ALA A 7 -6.62 16.16 -1.92
CA ALA A 7 -5.40 16.32 -1.11
C ALA A 7 -4.22 15.56 -1.71
N GLY A 8 -4.44 14.35 -2.24
CA GLY A 8 -3.42 13.57 -2.95
C GLY A 8 -2.90 14.27 -4.21
N ILE A 9 -3.80 14.84 -5.02
CA ILE A 9 -3.43 15.61 -6.22
C ILE A 9 -2.53 16.80 -5.85
N VAL A 10 -2.94 17.59 -4.86
CA VAL A 10 -2.15 18.74 -4.40
C VAL A 10 -0.78 18.29 -3.85
N THR A 11 -0.75 17.22 -3.06
CA THR A 11 0.50 16.66 -2.54
C THR A 11 1.42 16.19 -3.67
N SER A 12 0.89 15.48 -4.68
CA SER A 12 1.68 15.04 -5.84
C SER A 12 2.25 16.22 -6.61
N LYS A 13 1.47 17.29 -6.80
CA LYS A 13 1.92 18.52 -7.45
C LYS A 13 3.04 19.20 -6.67
N ILE A 14 2.90 19.33 -5.35
CA ILE A 14 3.94 19.89 -4.47
C ILE A 14 5.23 19.07 -4.60
N MET A 15 5.14 17.74 -4.52
CA MET A 15 6.31 16.87 -4.67
C MET A 15 6.96 17.06 -6.04
N ALA A 16 6.17 17.10 -7.12
CA ALA A 16 6.69 17.29 -8.47
C ALA A 16 7.45 18.62 -8.66
N ILE A 17 6.94 19.71 -8.05
CA ILE A 17 7.57 21.04 -8.14
C ILE A 17 8.89 21.10 -7.35
N TYR A 18 8.93 20.53 -6.13
CA TYR A 18 10.04 20.78 -5.21
C TYR A 18 11.11 19.68 -5.21
N ILE A 19 10.77 18.44 -5.59
CA ILE A 19 11.75 17.35 -5.64
C ILE A 19 11.96 16.76 -7.04
N GLY A 20 11.16 17.18 -8.02
CA GLY A 20 11.28 16.74 -9.41
C GLY A 20 11.10 15.24 -9.65
N PRO A 21 11.30 14.76 -10.90
CA PRO A 21 11.11 13.34 -11.22
C PRO A 21 12.01 12.40 -10.42
N ALA A 22 13.31 12.67 -10.36
CA ALA A 22 14.27 11.84 -9.64
C ALA A 22 13.93 11.74 -8.13
N GLY A 23 13.52 12.86 -7.51
CA GLY A 23 13.09 12.87 -6.11
C GLY A 23 11.82 12.04 -5.88
N ILE A 24 10.88 12.04 -6.82
CA ILE A 24 9.66 11.21 -6.79
C ILE A 24 10.02 9.72 -6.87
N ALA A 25 11.03 9.33 -7.68
CA ALA A 25 11.51 7.95 -7.71
C ALA A 25 12.07 7.51 -6.35
N LEU A 26 12.93 8.34 -5.74
CA LEU A 26 13.54 8.06 -4.44
C LEU A 26 12.49 7.98 -3.32
N LEU A 27 11.52 8.91 -3.31
CA LEU A 27 10.38 8.87 -2.40
C LEU A 27 9.55 7.58 -2.58
N GLY A 28 9.38 7.12 -3.83
CA GLY A 28 8.72 5.86 -4.13
C GLY A 28 9.47 4.65 -3.56
N ASN A 29 10.81 4.62 -3.65
CA ASN A 29 11.64 3.57 -3.05
C ASN A 29 11.49 3.57 -1.52
N PHE A 30 11.54 4.74 -0.91
CA PHE A 30 11.32 4.90 0.53
C PHE A 30 9.94 4.39 0.95
N ASN A 31 8.88 4.78 0.24
CA ASN A 31 7.52 4.34 0.53
C ASN A 31 7.33 2.82 0.40
N ASN A 32 8.03 2.16 -0.52
CA ASN A 32 8.03 0.70 -0.62
C ASN A 32 8.62 0.06 0.65
N ILE A 33 9.78 0.57 1.12
CA ILE A 33 10.40 0.10 2.37
C ILE A 33 9.47 0.36 3.56
N VAL A 34 8.90 1.56 3.65
CA VAL A 34 7.92 1.90 4.70
C VAL A 34 6.71 0.97 4.67
N GLY A 35 6.19 0.62 3.50
CA GLY A 35 5.09 -0.32 3.36
C GLY A 35 5.41 -1.72 3.90
N ILE A 36 6.61 -2.23 3.59
CA ILE A 36 7.14 -3.49 4.13
C ILE A 36 7.22 -3.39 5.66
N LEU A 37 7.90 -2.36 6.17
CA LEU A 37 8.07 -2.15 7.60
C LEU A 37 6.75 -2.00 8.35
N THR A 38 5.75 -1.33 7.74
CA THR A 38 4.41 -1.20 8.32
C THR A 38 3.74 -2.56 8.51
N THR A 39 3.85 -3.45 7.53
CA THR A 39 3.29 -4.80 7.63
C THR A 39 3.98 -5.62 8.72
N PHE A 40 5.30 -5.56 8.79
CA PHE A 40 6.04 -6.29 9.84
C PHE A 40 5.85 -5.69 11.23
N SER A 41 5.67 -4.37 11.34
CA SER A 41 5.50 -3.69 12.63
C SER A 41 4.25 -4.13 13.40
N ASN A 42 3.20 -4.58 12.71
CA ASN A 42 2.01 -5.14 13.35
C ASN A 42 1.97 -6.68 13.31
N GLY A 43 3.11 -7.34 13.00
CA GLY A 43 3.17 -8.79 12.88
C GLY A 43 2.37 -9.37 11.72
N ALA A 44 2.05 -8.55 10.71
CA ALA A 44 1.24 -8.90 9.53
C ALA A 44 -0.17 -9.43 9.86
N ILE A 45 -0.73 -9.08 11.02
CA ILE A 45 -1.99 -9.64 11.54
C ILE A 45 -3.24 -8.81 11.25
N SER A 46 -3.15 -7.66 10.56
CA SER A 46 -4.29 -6.75 10.32
C SER A 46 -5.52 -7.46 9.73
N SER A 47 -5.34 -8.33 8.74
CA SER A 47 -6.43 -9.11 8.14
C SER A 47 -7.06 -10.10 9.13
N GLY A 48 -6.23 -10.72 9.99
CA GLY A 48 -6.68 -11.60 11.06
C GLY A 48 -7.51 -10.85 12.10
N ILE A 49 -7.06 -9.65 12.52
CA ILE A 49 -7.80 -8.77 13.44
C ILE A 49 -9.19 -8.47 12.89
N THR A 50 -9.27 -7.98 11.65
CA THR A 50 -10.54 -7.64 11.00
C THR A 50 -11.47 -8.85 10.95
N LYS A 51 -10.96 -10.01 10.53
CA LYS A 51 -11.75 -11.25 10.43
C LYS A 51 -12.30 -11.66 11.79
N TYR A 52 -11.45 -11.82 12.81
CA TYR A 52 -11.89 -12.35 14.09
C TYR A 52 -12.81 -11.38 14.84
N ILE A 53 -12.56 -10.07 14.79
CA ILE A 53 -13.48 -9.09 15.38
C ILE A 53 -14.86 -9.14 14.70
N SER A 54 -14.92 -9.39 13.38
CA SER A 54 -16.21 -9.50 12.67
C SER A 54 -16.93 -10.82 12.93
N GLN A 55 -16.22 -11.89 13.29
CA GLN A 55 -16.79 -13.22 13.53
C GLN A 55 -17.32 -13.43 14.93
N TYR A 56 -16.66 -12.87 15.96
CA TYR A 56 -17.09 -13.02 17.34
C TYR A 56 -18.23 -12.05 17.66
N GLU A 57 -19.15 -12.50 18.52
CA GLU A 57 -20.30 -11.69 18.94
C GLU A 57 -20.07 -11.05 20.31
N SER A 58 -19.40 -11.76 21.22
CA SER A 58 -19.18 -11.29 22.58
C SER A 58 -18.18 -10.13 22.64
N LYS A 59 -18.43 -9.18 23.53
CA LYS A 59 -17.57 -8.01 23.72
C LYS A 59 -16.22 -8.43 24.31
N GLU A 60 -16.23 -9.42 25.19
CA GLU A 60 -15.07 -9.96 25.87
C GLU A 60 -14.09 -10.58 24.87
N GLU A 61 -14.60 -11.41 23.94
CA GLU A 61 -13.77 -12.04 22.90
C GLU A 61 -13.15 -10.99 21.96
N LYS A 62 -13.95 -10.00 21.55
CA LYS A 62 -13.42 -8.88 20.71
C LYS A 62 -12.34 -8.10 21.46
N GLN A 63 -12.53 -7.86 22.75
CA GLN A 63 -11.55 -7.18 23.58
C GLN A 63 -10.26 -7.99 23.72
N SER A 64 -10.37 -9.31 23.88
CA SER A 64 -9.22 -10.23 23.89
C SER A 64 -8.42 -10.16 22.61
N ILE A 65 -9.08 -10.14 21.43
CA ILE A 65 -8.39 -9.96 20.14
C ILE A 65 -7.62 -8.65 20.10
N VAL A 66 -8.24 -7.54 20.51
CA VAL A 66 -7.58 -6.22 20.55
C VAL A 66 -6.37 -6.22 21.47
N SER A 67 -6.49 -6.85 22.66
CA SER A 67 -5.40 -7.02 23.62
C SER A 67 -4.20 -7.76 23.00
N HIS A 68 -4.44 -8.93 22.41
CA HIS A 68 -3.40 -9.73 21.76
C HIS A 68 -2.76 -9.00 20.59
N ALA A 69 -3.57 -8.36 19.75
CA ALA A 69 -3.09 -7.59 18.60
C ALA A 69 -2.16 -6.44 19.02
N LEU A 70 -2.51 -5.71 20.09
CA LEU A 70 -1.68 -4.63 20.61
C LEU A 70 -0.34 -5.13 21.14
N LYS A 71 -0.32 -6.25 21.88
CA LYS A 71 0.92 -6.84 22.40
C LYS A 71 1.84 -7.30 21.29
N ILE A 72 1.28 -7.99 20.26
CA ILE A 72 2.04 -8.41 19.09
C ILE A 72 2.61 -7.18 18.38
N THR A 73 1.78 -6.18 18.14
CA THR A 73 2.19 -4.94 17.45
C THR A 73 3.31 -4.23 18.22
N LEU A 74 3.18 -4.05 19.53
CA LEU A 74 4.21 -3.39 20.33
C LEU A 74 5.53 -4.18 20.30
N ALA A 75 5.48 -5.50 20.51
CA ALA A 75 6.66 -6.33 20.47
C ALA A 75 7.34 -6.30 19.09
N CYS A 76 6.57 -6.51 18.01
CA CYS A 76 7.09 -6.48 16.64
C CYS A 76 7.64 -5.10 16.27
N SER A 77 6.93 -4.01 16.63
CA SER A 77 7.36 -2.64 16.33
C SER A 77 8.66 -2.25 17.03
N VAL A 78 8.82 -2.62 18.31
CA VAL A 78 10.04 -2.32 19.06
C VAL A 78 11.23 -3.08 18.47
N LEU A 79 11.08 -4.38 18.23
CA LEU A 79 12.13 -5.20 17.62
C LEU A 79 12.49 -4.67 16.22
N LEU A 80 11.48 -4.38 15.40
CA LEU A 80 11.69 -3.85 14.05
C LEU A 80 12.34 -2.46 14.08
N GLY A 81 11.96 -1.60 15.02
CA GLY A 81 12.55 -0.28 15.20
C GLY A 81 14.06 -0.36 15.46
N ILE A 82 14.47 -1.28 16.34
CA ILE A 82 15.89 -1.54 16.62
C ILE A 82 16.60 -2.01 15.35
N VAL A 83 16.01 -2.97 14.60
CA VAL A 83 16.58 -3.49 13.35
C VAL A 83 16.73 -2.36 12.31
N VAL A 84 15.72 -1.50 12.14
CA VAL A 84 15.77 -0.36 11.21
C VAL A 84 16.90 0.61 11.57
N ILE A 85 17.08 0.92 12.86
CA ILE A 85 18.17 1.82 13.32
C ILE A 85 19.53 1.18 13.07
N VAL A 86 19.69 -0.11 13.37
CA VAL A 86 20.97 -0.83 13.14
C VAL A 86 21.29 -0.92 11.66
N LEU A 87 20.30 -1.18 10.82
CA LEU A 87 20.46 -1.33 9.37
C LEU A 87 20.27 -0.01 8.58
N LYS A 88 20.27 1.15 9.23
CA LYS A 88 20.00 2.45 8.60
C LYS A 88 20.77 2.72 7.31
N ASP A 89 22.08 2.39 7.31
CA ASP A 89 22.95 2.63 6.15
C ASP A 89 22.67 1.65 5.00
N VAL A 90 22.32 0.41 5.32
CA VAL A 90 21.90 -0.60 4.32
C VAL A 90 20.57 -0.18 3.69
N LEU A 91 19.59 0.21 4.51
CA LEU A 91 18.27 0.66 4.04
C LEU A 91 18.39 1.96 3.22
N SER A 92 19.27 2.89 3.62
CA SER A 92 19.54 4.10 2.84
C SER A 92 20.14 3.77 1.48
N LYS A 93 21.13 2.87 1.42
CA LYS A 93 21.70 2.40 0.15
C LYS A 93 20.67 1.70 -0.73
N MET A 94 19.80 0.91 -0.15
CA MET A 94 18.71 0.24 -0.90
C MET A 94 17.71 1.24 -1.48
N ALA A 95 17.31 2.26 -0.71
CA ALA A 95 16.32 3.24 -1.13
C ALA A 95 16.91 4.29 -2.10
N PHE A 96 18.10 4.81 -1.79
CA PHE A 96 18.65 6.02 -2.40
C PHE A 96 19.98 5.80 -3.14
N GLY A 97 20.61 4.63 -3.00
CA GLY A 97 21.91 4.32 -3.58
C GLY A 97 23.11 4.86 -2.81
N ASN A 98 22.86 5.64 -1.76
CA ASN A 98 23.89 6.25 -0.91
C ASN A 98 23.47 6.25 0.56
N THR A 99 24.32 6.76 1.44
CA THR A 99 24.06 6.85 2.90
C THR A 99 23.65 8.24 3.36
N GLU A 100 23.44 9.17 2.45
CA GLU A 100 23.11 10.56 2.77
C GLU A 100 21.87 10.71 3.64
N TYR A 101 20.85 9.87 3.38
CA TYR A 101 19.57 9.87 4.10
C TYR A 101 19.48 8.83 5.22
N SER A 102 20.60 8.26 5.69
CA SER A 102 20.59 7.23 6.77
C SER A 102 19.88 7.71 8.03
N ASN A 103 19.99 9.00 8.37
CA ASN A 103 19.35 9.57 9.55
C ASN A 103 17.81 9.54 9.46
N VAL A 104 17.24 9.52 8.27
CA VAL A 104 15.78 9.34 8.08
C VAL A 104 15.34 7.99 8.62
N PHE A 105 16.15 6.93 8.46
CA PHE A 105 15.85 5.60 8.99
C PHE A 105 16.00 5.52 10.51
N ILE A 106 16.80 6.38 11.16
CA ILE A 106 16.78 6.48 12.63
C ILE A 106 15.42 7.00 13.08
N ILE A 107 14.95 8.09 12.46
CA ILE A 107 13.63 8.68 12.77
C ILE A 107 12.52 7.65 12.49
N LEU A 108 12.59 6.95 11.36
CA LEU A 108 11.64 5.89 11.00
C LEU A 108 11.65 4.76 12.03
N GLY A 109 12.83 4.30 12.47
CA GLY A 109 12.96 3.23 13.46
C GLY A 109 12.35 3.60 14.81
N VAL A 110 12.52 4.84 15.28
CA VAL A 110 11.87 5.33 16.50
C VAL A 110 10.35 5.43 16.33
N THR A 111 9.88 5.79 15.14
CA THR A 111 8.47 6.09 14.89
C THR A 111 7.68 4.90 14.32
N VAL A 112 8.33 3.81 13.94
CA VAL A 112 7.67 2.64 13.31
C VAL A 112 6.55 2.05 14.18
N VAL A 113 6.59 2.25 15.49
CA VAL A 113 5.52 1.86 16.42
C VAL A 113 4.18 2.50 16.05
N PHE A 114 4.19 3.77 15.61
CA PHE A 114 2.95 4.45 15.19
C PHE A 114 2.38 3.85 13.89
N PHE A 115 3.24 3.38 12.99
CA PHE A 115 2.80 2.67 11.76
C PHE A 115 2.09 1.36 12.12
N GLY A 116 2.70 0.56 13.01
CA GLY A 116 2.12 -0.69 13.48
C GLY A 116 0.80 -0.47 14.21
N LEU A 117 0.74 0.51 15.12
CA LEU A 117 -0.48 0.84 15.86
C LEU A 117 -1.59 1.34 14.91
N ASN A 118 -1.26 2.17 13.91
CA ASN A 118 -2.23 2.61 12.90
C ASN A 118 -2.80 1.42 12.12
N ALA A 119 -1.96 0.49 11.66
CA ALA A 119 -2.40 -0.70 10.96
C ALA A 119 -3.30 -1.59 11.84
N THR A 120 -2.95 -1.74 13.11
CA THR A 120 -3.76 -2.49 14.10
C THR A 120 -5.10 -1.80 14.35
N ILE A 121 -5.13 -0.49 14.62
CA ILE A 121 -6.37 0.27 14.84
C ILE A 121 -7.26 0.22 13.59
N THR A 122 -6.68 0.34 12.40
CA THR A 122 -7.42 0.21 11.15
C THR A 122 -8.06 -1.17 11.02
N GLY A 123 -7.35 -2.24 11.37
CA GLY A 123 -7.88 -3.60 11.42
C GLY A 123 -9.04 -3.75 12.42
N VAL A 124 -8.91 -3.13 13.60
CA VAL A 124 -9.96 -3.12 14.64
C VAL A 124 -11.19 -2.36 14.14
N LEU A 125 -11.04 -1.13 13.65
CA LEU A 125 -12.16 -0.32 13.15
C LEU A 125 -12.88 -0.99 11.98
N ASN A 126 -12.14 -1.64 11.07
CA ASN A 126 -12.71 -2.44 9.99
C ASN A 126 -13.52 -3.63 10.53
N GLY A 127 -12.99 -4.36 11.52
CA GLY A 127 -13.66 -5.51 12.15
C GLY A 127 -14.96 -5.13 12.84
N TYR A 128 -15.01 -3.95 13.47
CA TYR A 128 -16.23 -3.38 14.05
C TYR A 128 -17.13 -2.66 13.03
N THR A 129 -16.74 -2.58 11.74
CA THR A 129 -17.47 -1.85 10.69
C THR A 129 -17.63 -0.34 10.97
N TYR A 130 -16.69 0.28 11.68
CA TYR A 130 -16.66 1.74 11.91
C TYR A 130 -16.13 2.49 10.68
N ILE A 131 -16.84 2.36 9.56
CA ILE A 131 -16.44 2.90 8.24
C ILE A 131 -16.34 4.43 8.28
N LYS A 132 -17.24 5.10 9.03
CA LYS A 132 -17.25 6.56 9.16
C LYS A 132 -15.95 7.08 9.77
N GLU A 133 -15.48 6.47 10.84
CA GLU A 133 -14.25 6.82 11.54
C GLU A 133 -13.02 6.59 10.66
N LEU A 134 -12.99 5.49 9.92
CA LEU A 134 -11.93 5.21 8.93
C LEU A 134 -11.87 6.25 7.82
N ILE A 135 -13.04 6.65 7.29
CA ILE A 135 -13.11 7.70 6.27
C ILE A 135 -12.64 9.04 6.84
N LEU A 136 -13.08 9.40 8.03
CA LEU A 136 -12.69 10.65 8.69
C LEU A 136 -11.18 10.69 8.99
N THR A 137 -10.61 9.59 9.53
CA THR A 137 -9.16 9.49 9.73
C THR A 137 -8.40 9.67 8.41
N GLY A 138 -8.87 9.02 7.35
CA GLY A 138 -8.26 9.16 6.02
C GLY A 138 -8.34 10.58 5.45
N ILE A 139 -9.46 11.28 5.64
CA ILE A 139 -9.64 12.69 5.20
C ILE A 139 -8.72 13.61 6.00
N LEU A 140 -8.84 13.59 7.34
CA LEU A 140 -8.06 14.46 8.21
C LEU A 140 -6.55 14.20 8.06
N GLY A 141 -6.14 12.93 7.98
CA GLY A 141 -4.75 12.56 7.74
C GLY A 141 -4.23 13.07 6.40
N SER A 142 -5.03 12.98 5.32
CA SER A 142 -4.63 13.47 3.99
C SER A 142 -4.52 14.99 3.93
N ILE A 143 -5.45 15.72 4.54
CA ILE A 143 -5.39 17.18 4.62
C ILE A 143 -4.15 17.61 5.40
N LEU A 144 -3.91 17.00 6.55
CA LEU A 144 -2.75 17.34 7.37
C LEU A 144 -1.43 17.00 6.67
N SER A 145 -1.34 15.82 6.04
CA SER A 145 -0.17 15.43 5.24
C SER A 145 0.07 16.41 4.09
N MET A 146 -0.97 16.91 3.44
CA MET A 146 -0.87 17.92 2.38
C MET A 146 -0.26 19.24 2.91
N PHE A 147 -0.72 19.73 4.06
CA PHE A 147 -0.15 20.95 4.67
C PHE A 147 1.31 20.74 5.09
N LEU A 148 1.61 19.60 5.74
CA LEU A 148 2.99 19.27 6.12
C LEU A 148 3.89 19.12 4.89
N ALA A 149 3.41 18.47 3.82
CA ALA A 149 4.12 18.36 2.56
C ALA A 149 4.49 19.75 2.01
N TYR A 150 3.53 20.68 2.00
CA TYR A 150 3.79 22.04 1.55
C TYR A 150 4.90 22.71 2.36
N PHE A 151 4.74 22.82 3.68
CA PHE A 151 5.68 23.58 4.52
C PHE A 151 7.06 22.92 4.63
N ILE A 152 7.13 21.60 4.76
CA ILE A 152 8.37 20.88 5.02
C ILE A 152 9.14 20.64 3.72
N THR A 153 8.44 20.24 2.64
CA THR A 153 9.12 19.96 1.36
C THR A 153 9.67 21.21 0.69
N ILE A 154 8.96 22.33 0.76
CA ILE A 154 9.47 23.62 0.25
C ILE A 154 10.82 23.98 0.89
N ARG A 155 10.99 23.71 2.18
CA ARG A 155 12.16 24.14 2.93
C ARG A 155 13.32 23.17 2.89
N PHE A 156 13.02 21.87 2.78
CA PHE A 156 14.01 20.80 2.93
C PHE A 156 14.06 19.83 1.72
N GLY A 157 13.35 20.14 0.63
CA GLY A 157 13.36 19.31 -0.58
C GLY A 157 13.01 17.85 -0.32
N LEU A 158 13.80 16.92 -0.85
CA LEU A 158 13.57 15.48 -0.69
C LEU A 158 13.60 15.05 0.78
N PHE A 159 14.53 15.56 1.59
CA PHE A 159 14.56 15.25 3.04
C PHE A 159 13.24 15.61 3.70
N GLY A 160 12.67 16.78 3.36
CA GLY A 160 11.36 17.21 3.86
C GLY A 160 10.23 16.27 3.43
N ALA A 161 10.24 15.78 2.19
CA ALA A 161 9.25 14.82 1.69
C ALA A 161 9.31 13.48 2.44
N LEU A 162 10.52 12.97 2.73
CA LEU A 162 10.74 11.75 3.50
C LEU A 162 10.24 11.91 4.95
N ILE A 163 10.57 13.03 5.59
CA ILE A 163 10.12 13.34 6.95
C ILE A 163 8.60 13.53 7.00
N ASN A 164 7.99 14.15 5.99
CA ASN A 164 6.53 14.25 5.90
C ASN A 164 5.86 12.87 5.89
N ALA A 165 6.38 11.91 5.15
CA ALA A 165 5.85 10.56 5.11
C ALA A 165 5.86 9.88 6.50
N ILE A 166 6.89 10.16 7.32
CA ILE A 166 7.02 9.64 8.68
C ILE A 166 6.07 10.38 9.66
N ILE A 167 6.15 11.71 9.70
CA ILE A 167 5.40 12.53 10.65
C ILE A 167 3.89 12.38 10.45
N SER A 168 3.43 12.29 9.20
CA SER A 168 2.01 12.08 8.89
C SER A 168 1.43 10.88 9.63
N GLN A 169 2.20 9.81 9.85
CA GLN A 169 1.74 8.62 10.57
C GLN A 169 1.55 8.86 12.07
N ILE A 170 2.34 9.75 12.67
CA ILE A 170 2.16 10.15 14.07
C ILE A 170 0.83 10.89 14.22
N PHE A 171 0.54 11.82 13.32
CA PHE A 171 -0.73 12.55 13.35
C PHE A 171 -1.94 11.65 13.07
N ILE A 172 -1.82 10.71 12.12
CA ILE A 172 -2.85 9.70 11.88
C ILE A 172 -3.09 8.87 13.14
N PHE A 173 -2.02 8.52 13.87
CA PHE A 173 -2.14 7.81 15.14
C PHE A 173 -2.91 8.64 16.19
N VAL A 174 -2.63 9.94 16.32
CA VAL A 174 -3.36 10.82 17.25
C VAL A 174 -4.86 10.86 16.91
N ILE A 175 -5.21 10.98 15.62
CA ILE A 175 -6.61 10.95 15.17
C ILE A 175 -7.25 9.60 15.47
N ASN A 176 -6.56 8.51 15.17
CA ASN A 176 -7.02 7.15 15.45
C ASN A 176 -7.21 6.92 16.96
N ALA A 177 -6.27 7.36 17.79
CA ALA A 177 -6.35 7.26 19.25
C ALA A 177 -7.55 8.03 19.80
N PHE A 178 -7.86 9.20 19.25
CA PHE A 178 -9.07 9.95 19.59
C PHE A 178 -10.35 9.14 19.32
N PHE A 179 -10.48 8.52 18.13
CA PHE A 179 -11.65 7.71 17.79
C PHE A 179 -11.74 6.45 18.66
N VAL A 180 -10.63 5.76 18.88
CA VAL A 180 -10.57 4.56 19.75
C VAL A 180 -11.03 4.89 21.16
N ASN A 181 -10.59 6.01 21.73
CA ASN A 181 -11.00 6.48 23.06
C ASN A 181 -12.47 6.86 23.07
N LYS A 182 -12.97 7.62 22.08
CA LYS A 182 -14.38 8.03 21.95
C LYS A 182 -15.31 6.82 21.87
N LEU A 183 -14.91 5.78 21.14
CA LEU A 183 -15.69 4.55 20.97
C LEU A 183 -15.50 3.55 22.11
N LYS A 184 -14.66 3.87 23.10
CA LYS A 184 -14.32 3.00 24.24
C LYS A 184 -13.89 1.59 23.82
N LEU A 185 -13.16 1.49 22.71
CA LEU A 185 -12.68 0.22 22.16
C LEU A 185 -11.48 -0.33 22.94
N PHE A 186 -10.84 0.50 23.75
CA PHE A 186 -9.64 0.19 24.49
C PHE A 186 -9.84 0.46 25.99
N ASN A 187 -9.61 -0.56 26.82
CA ASN A 187 -9.61 -0.45 28.27
C ASN A 187 -8.23 -0.85 28.81
N ARG A 188 -7.71 -0.11 29.82
CA ARG A 188 -6.40 -0.41 30.43
C ARG A 188 -6.20 -1.84 30.90
N PRO A 189 -7.21 -2.56 31.48
CA PRO A 189 -7.09 -3.96 31.87
C PRO A 189 -6.67 -4.91 30.73
N MET A 190 -6.99 -4.57 29.47
CA MET A 190 -6.63 -5.39 28.30
C MET A 190 -5.11 -5.58 28.15
N LEU A 191 -4.28 -4.64 28.60
CA LEU A 191 -2.82 -4.77 28.54
C LEU A 191 -2.29 -5.88 29.46
N TYR A 192 -3.01 -6.22 30.50
CA TYR A 192 -2.61 -7.23 31.50
C TYR A 192 -3.22 -8.62 31.25
N GLU A 193 -4.08 -8.77 30.25
CA GLU A 193 -4.65 -10.06 29.86
C GLU A 193 -3.54 -11.04 29.47
N LYS A 194 -3.64 -12.29 29.92
CA LYS A 194 -2.66 -13.34 29.56
C LYS A 194 -2.80 -13.67 28.07
N LEU A 195 -1.67 -13.91 27.40
CA LEU A 195 -1.67 -14.34 26.00
C LEU A 195 -2.29 -15.72 25.86
N ASP A 196 -3.39 -15.80 25.10
CA ASP A 196 -4.02 -17.07 24.71
C ASP A 196 -3.31 -17.63 23.47
N ARG A 197 -2.67 -18.79 23.64
CA ARG A 197 -1.88 -19.43 22.59
C ARG A 197 -2.70 -19.83 21.35
N PRO A 198 -3.89 -20.43 21.46
CA PRO A 198 -4.78 -20.68 20.31
C PRO A 198 -5.12 -19.43 19.50
N LEU A 199 -5.49 -18.33 20.16
CA LEU A 199 -5.81 -17.07 19.50
C LEU A 199 -4.58 -16.46 18.79
N LEU A 200 -3.41 -16.51 19.45
CA LEU A 200 -2.13 -16.09 18.85
C LEU A 200 -1.84 -16.85 17.55
N VAL A 201 -1.91 -18.20 17.59
CA VAL A 201 -1.67 -19.03 16.39
C VAL A 201 -2.67 -18.72 15.29
N ASN A 202 -3.92 -18.48 15.63
CA ASN A 202 -4.95 -18.16 14.66
C ASN A 202 -4.70 -16.80 13.98
N LEU A 203 -4.28 -15.77 14.71
CA LEU A 203 -3.88 -14.49 14.14
C LEU A 203 -2.66 -14.64 13.20
N LEU A 204 -1.65 -15.41 13.63
CA LEU A 204 -0.43 -15.63 12.83
C LEU A 204 -0.66 -16.45 11.55
N LYS A 205 -1.71 -17.28 11.46
CA LYS A 205 -2.04 -17.99 10.21
C LYS A 205 -2.31 -17.04 9.05
N PHE A 206 -2.82 -15.83 9.31
CA PHE A 206 -3.04 -14.80 8.27
C PHE A 206 -1.77 -14.03 7.93
N ALA A 207 -0.76 -14.06 8.80
CA ALA A 207 0.47 -13.31 8.60
C ALA A 207 1.22 -13.75 7.33
N LEU A 208 1.24 -15.05 7.02
CA LEU A 208 2.01 -15.58 5.88
C LEU A 208 1.57 -14.97 4.54
N MET A 209 0.27 -14.93 4.25
CA MET A 209 -0.23 -14.31 3.01
C MET A 209 0.08 -12.81 2.97
N SER A 210 -0.14 -12.13 4.11
CA SER A 210 0.14 -10.70 4.23
C SER A 210 1.62 -10.38 4.05
N ILE A 211 2.52 -11.20 4.62
CA ILE A 211 3.99 -11.06 4.47
C ILE A 211 4.41 -11.24 3.02
N VAL A 212 3.91 -12.27 2.34
CA VAL A 212 4.27 -12.52 0.94
C VAL A 212 3.87 -11.35 0.06
N SER A 213 2.62 -10.89 0.14
CA SER A 213 2.17 -9.74 -0.65
C SER A 213 2.91 -8.44 -0.28
N ALA A 214 3.22 -8.24 1.01
CA ALA A 214 3.95 -7.06 1.47
C ALA A 214 5.43 -7.03 1.04
N LEU A 215 6.03 -8.17 0.74
CA LEU A 215 7.41 -8.27 0.29
C LEU A 215 7.50 -8.31 -1.23
N VAL A 216 6.74 -9.19 -1.86
CA VAL A 216 6.97 -9.58 -3.25
C VAL A 216 6.74 -8.40 -4.19
N VAL A 217 5.63 -7.69 -4.09
CA VAL A 217 5.33 -6.56 -4.98
C VAL A 217 6.23 -5.34 -4.72
N PRO A 218 6.39 -4.84 -3.46
CA PRO A 218 7.28 -3.71 -3.21
C PRO A 218 8.75 -3.99 -3.54
N VAL A 219 9.25 -5.20 -3.30
CA VAL A 219 10.62 -5.56 -3.65
C VAL A 219 10.79 -5.58 -5.17
N SER A 220 9.85 -6.16 -5.92
CA SER A 220 9.89 -6.17 -7.39
C SER A 220 9.90 -4.75 -7.96
N THR A 221 9.02 -3.87 -7.49
CA THR A 221 8.99 -2.47 -7.96
C THR A 221 10.23 -1.69 -7.53
N LEU A 222 10.82 -1.99 -6.38
CA LEU A 222 12.08 -1.39 -5.93
C LEU A 222 13.24 -1.81 -6.83
N ILE A 223 13.37 -3.11 -7.16
CA ILE A 223 14.39 -3.63 -8.06
C ILE A 223 14.27 -2.99 -9.44
N ILE A 224 13.06 -2.96 -10.01
CA ILE A 224 12.82 -2.39 -11.34
C ILE A 224 13.16 -0.89 -11.35
N ARG A 225 12.68 -0.12 -10.37
CA ARG A 225 12.93 1.33 -10.29
C ARG A 225 14.40 1.63 -10.08
N ARG A 226 15.09 0.80 -9.27
CA ARG A 226 16.53 0.92 -9.08
C ARG A 226 17.28 0.64 -10.37
N TYR A 227 16.87 -0.40 -11.12
CA TYR A 227 17.44 -0.71 -12.42
C TYR A 227 17.29 0.45 -13.41
N VAL A 228 16.10 1.09 -13.48
CA VAL A 228 15.88 2.27 -14.32
C VAL A 228 16.78 3.42 -13.88
N PHE A 229 16.88 3.67 -12.58
CA PHE A 229 17.70 4.74 -12.02
C PHE A 229 19.19 4.60 -12.39
N ASP A 230 19.73 3.38 -12.28
CA ASP A 230 21.15 3.09 -12.47
C ASP A 230 21.54 2.98 -13.96
N ASN A 231 20.66 2.48 -14.84
CA ASN A 231 20.99 2.20 -16.24
C ASN A 231 20.49 3.26 -17.22
N PHE A 232 19.53 4.11 -16.82
CA PHE A 232 18.98 5.16 -17.69
C PHE A 232 19.15 6.53 -17.01
N SER A 233 18.17 6.93 -16.17
CA SER A 233 18.30 8.18 -15.42
C SER A 233 17.36 8.22 -14.21
N GLY A 234 17.68 9.12 -13.24
CA GLY A 234 16.77 9.40 -12.13
C GLY A 234 15.41 9.97 -12.58
N ASN A 235 15.40 10.76 -13.67
CA ASN A 235 14.17 11.32 -14.22
C ASN A 235 13.27 10.23 -14.81
N GLU A 236 13.82 9.28 -15.56
CA GLU A 236 13.05 8.15 -16.10
C GLU A 236 12.50 7.24 -14.99
N ALA A 237 13.29 7.01 -13.93
CA ALA A 237 12.79 6.31 -12.74
C ALA A 237 11.61 7.08 -12.09
N GLY A 238 11.63 8.42 -12.13
CA GLY A 238 10.54 9.29 -11.73
C GLY A 238 9.30 9.17 -12.62
N PHE A 239 9.48 9.05 -13.94
CA PHE A 239 8.38 8.82 -14.88
C PHE A 239 7.71 7.45 -14.60
N VAL A 240 8.50 6.42 -14.40
CA VAL A 240 8.00 5.09 -14.00
C VAL A 240 7.22 5.16 -12.69
N GLN A 241 7.73 5.84 -11.67
CA GLN A 241 7.01 6.04 -10.42
C GLN A 241 5.72 6.84 -10.60
N GLY A 242 5.75 7.86 -11.44
CA GLY A 242 4.60 8.71 -11.76
C GLY A 242 3.47 7.93 -12.41
N ILE A 243 3.78 7.13 -13.45
CA ILE A 243 2.76 6.33 -14.14
C ILE A 243 2.19 5.23 -13.22
N TRP A 244 3.01 4.59 -12.38
CA TRP A 244 2.53 3.63 -11.38
C TRP A 244 1.64 4.29 -10.34
N SER A 245 1.91 5.52 -9.94
CA SER A 245 1.06 6.25 -8.98
C SER A 245 -0.31 6.58 -9.57
N ILE A 246 -0.36 6.98 -10.85
CA ILE A 246 -1.61 7.20 -11.59
C ILE A 246 -2.38 5.87 -11.69
N SER A 247 -1.70 4.82 -12.16
CA SER A 247 -2.26 3.48 -12.30
C SER A 247 -2.85 2.97 -10.97
N ASN A 248 -2.09 2.98 -9.89
CA ASN A 248 -2.55 2.55 -8.58
C ASN A 248 -3.74 3.36 -8.05
N THR A 249 -3.82 4.65 -8.40
CA THR A 249 -4.91 5.52 -7.94
C THR A 249 -6.25 5.08 -8.53
N TYR A 250 -6.35 4.88 -9.85
CA TYR A 250 -7.63 4.45 -10.44
C TYR A 250 -7.90 2.96 -10.21
N LEU A 251 -6.87 2.12 -10.18
CA LEU A 251 -7.01 0.70 -9.84
C LEU A 251 -7.52 0.50 -8.40
N SER A 252 -7.24 1.42 -7.48
CA SER A 252 -7.74 1.36 -6.10
C SER A 252 -9.27 1.40 -6.03
N VAL A 253 -9.94 2.03 -6.98
CA VAL A 253 -11.42 2.03 -7.08
C VAL A 253 -11.91 0.62 -7.41
N VAL A 254 -11.25 -0.06 -8.35
CA VAL A 254 -11.59 -1.43 -8.75
C VAL A 254 -11.36 -2.40 -7.59
N THR A 255 -10.18 -2.32 -6.93
CA THR A 255 -9.87 -3.20 -5.79
C THR A 255 -10.79 -2.98 -4.61
N THR A 256 -11.23 -1.74 -4.37
CA THR A 256 -12.22 -1.44 -3.33
C THR A 256 -13.55 -2.11 -3.64
N THR A 257 -14.02 -2.03 -4.89
CA THR A 257 -15.25 -2.69 -5.34
C THR A 257 -15.15 -4.21 -5.21
N LEU A 258 -14.01 -4.80 -5.64
CA LEU A 258 -13.75 -6.23 -5.51
C LEU A 258 -13.74 -6.67 -4.03
N SER A 259 -13.16 -5.86 -3.14
CA SER A 259 -13.07 -6.18 -1.71
C SER A 259 -14.41 -6.09 -0.99
N ILE A 260 -15.23 -5.09 -1.31
CA ILE A 260 -16.50 -4.83 -0.59
C ILE A 260 -17.63 -5.71 -1.10
N TYR A 261 -17.73 -5.91 -2.41
CA TYR A 261 -18.83 -6.63 -3.04
C TYR A 261 -18.44 -8.04 -3.47
N TYR A 262 -17.39 -8.18 -4.27
CA TYR A 262 -17.08 -9.42 -4.97
C TYR A 262 -16.53 -10.50 -4.04
N LEU A 263 -15.66 -10.14 -3.10
CA LEU A 263 -15.08 -11.08 -2.15
C LEU A 263 -16.14 -11.75 -1.25
N PRO A 264 -17.08 -11.04 -0.60
CA PRO A 264 -18.14 -11.67 0.18
C PRO A 264 -19.05 -12.55 -0.69
N THR A 265 -19.42 -12.09 -1.89
CA THR A 265 -20.26 -12.84 -2.83
C THR A 265 -19.63 -14.17 -3.20
N LEU A 266 -18.35 -14.16 -3.63
CA LEU A 266 -17.63 -15.41 -3.96
C LEU A 266 -17.48 -16.33 -2.74
N SER A 267 -17.27 -15.78 -1.55
CA SER A 267 -17.11 -16.56 -0.31
C SER A 267 -18.39 -17.34 0.02
N GLY A 268 -19.56 -16.75 -0.20
CA GLY A 268 -20.87 -17.35 0.08
C GLY A 268 -21.32 -18.44 -0.92
N ILE A 269 -20.85 -18.41 -2.16
CA ILE A 269 -21.26 -19.38 -3.20
C ILE A 269 -20.53 -20.70 -2.99
N ARG A 270 -21.27 -21.80 -2.80
CA ARG A 270 -20.71 -23.16 -2.69
C ARG A 270 -20.83 -23.96 -3.98
N ASP A 271 -21.83 -23.66 -4.80
CA ASP A 271 -22.11 -24.35 -6.06
C ASP A 271 -21.15 -23.89 -7.16
N ALA A 272 -20.51 -24.84 -7.86
CA ALA A 272 -19.51 -24.56 -8.88
C ALA A 272 -20.10 -23.88 -10.14
N SER A 273 -21.35 -24.16 -10.49
CA SER A 273 -22.02 -23.56 -11.66
C SER A 273 -22.35 -22.09 -11.40
N LYS A 274 -22.86 -21.78 -10.19
CA LYS A 274 -23.14 -20.41 -9.75
C LYS A 274 -21.85 -19.62 -9.59
N LEU A 275 -20.78 -20.25 -9.09
CA LEU A 275 -19.46 -19.62 -8.97
C LEU A 275 -18.91 -19.22 -10.35
N ARG A 276 -18.99 -20.11 -11.33
CA ARG A 276 -18.57 -19.83 -12.71
C ARG A 276 -19.41 -18.70 -13.34
N ALA A 277 -20.71 -18.68 -13.09
CA ALA A 277 -21.60 -17.63 -13.56
C ALA A 277 -21.22 -16.26 -12.95
N GLU A 278 -20.92 -16.22 -11.64
CA GLU A 278 -20.51 -15.00 -10.95
C GLU A 278 -19.15 -14.46 -11.46
N ILE A 279 -18.19 -15.35 -11.71
CA ILE A 279 -16.91 -14.96 -12.32
C ILE A 279 -17.15 -14.36 -13.71
N LYS A 280 -18.00 -15.00 -14.54
CA LYS A 280 -18.34 -14.48 -15.88
C LYS A 280 -19.04 -13.11 -15.79
N ASN A 281 -19.91 -12.90 -14.81
CA ASN A 281 -20.52 -11.60 -14.54
C ASN A 281 -19.48 -10.57 -14.13
N GLY A 282 -18.52 -10.93 -13.25
CA GLY A 282 -17.39 -10.07 -12.88
C GLY A 282 -16.63 -9.57 -14.12
N TYR A 283 -16.26 -10.47 -15.02
CA TYR A 283 -15.62 -10.10 -16.28
C TYR A 283 -16.51 -9.21 -17.16
N LYS A 284 -17.81 -9.48 -17.25
CA LYS A 284 -18.74 -8.73 -18.08
C LYS A 284 -18.95 -7.28 -17.60
N PHE A 285 -18.89 -7.03 -16.31
CA PHE A 285 -19.17 -5.70 -15.74
C PHE A 285 -17.90 -4.94 -15.34
N ILE A 286 -16.96 -5.58 -14.63
CA ILE A 286 -15.80 -4.92 -14.07
C ILE A 286 -14.78 -4.59 -15.17
N LEU A 287 -14.52 -5.55 -16.08
CA LEU A 287 -13.49 -5.38 -17.09
C LEU A 287 -13.81 -4.25 -18.11
N PRO A 288 -15.03 -4.16 -18.70
CA PRO A 288 -15.37 -3.06 -19.61
C PRO A 288 -15.29 -1.68 -18.93
N LEU A 289 -15.74 -1.58 -17.67
CA LEU A 289 -15.65 -0.34 -16.91
C LEU A 289 -14.19 0.08 -16.66
N ALA A 290 -13.35 -0.88 -16.34
CA ALA A 290 -11.93 -0.66 -16.13
C ALA A 290 -11.20 -0.27 -17.42
N VAL A 291 -11.53 -0.92 -18.54
CA VAL A 291 -11.00 -0.57 -19.86
C VAL A 291 -11.46 0.84 -20.26
N LEU A 292 -12.73 1.18 -20.04
CA LEU A 292 -13.22 2.54 -20.29
C LEU A 292 -12.47 3.58 -19.47
N ALA A 293 -12.24 3.33 -18.17
CA ALA A 293 -11.45 4.21 -17.33
C ALA A 293 -10.01 4.35 -17.84
N GLY A 294 -9.37 3.25 -18.25
CA GLY A 294 -8.04 3.26 -18.85
C GLY A 294 -7.99 4.08 -20.15
N VAL A 295 -8.97 3.90 -21.05
CA VAL A 295 -9.09 4.67 -22.29
C VAL A 295 -9.26 6.18 -22.00
N LEU A 296 -10.09 6.55 -21.03
CA LEU A 296 -10.24 7.95 -20.62
C LEU A 296 -8.91 8.52 -20.09
N ILE A 297 -8.20 7.76 -19.23
CA ILE A 297 -6.89 8.17 -18.73
C ILE A 297 -5.89 8.34 -19.88
N PHE A 298 -5.91 7.46 -20.87
CA PHE A 298 -5.05 7.58 -22.06
C PHE A 298 -5.36 8.83 -22.88
N ILE A 299 -6.63 9.11 -23.12
CA ILE A 299 -7.05 10.31 -23.89
C ILE A 299 -6.64 11.59 -23.15
N PHE A 300 -6.84 11.63 -21.84
CA PHE A 300 -6.57 12.80 -21.01
C PHE A 300 -5.17 12.79 -20.36
N ARG A 301 -4.23 11.91 -20.81
CA ARG A 301 -2.93 11.72 -20.16
C ARG A 301 -2.13 13.01 -20.00
N ASP A 302 -2.09 13.87 -21.04
CA ASP A 302 -1.32 15.12 -20.98
C ASP A 302 -1.94 16.11 -19.97
N LEU A 303 -3.27 16.17 -19.91
CA LEU A 303 -3.99 16.94 -18.89
C LEU A 303 -3.71 16.41 -17.49
N ILE A 304 -3.75 15.08 -17.30
CA ILE A 304 -3.48 14.42 -16.01
C ILE A 304 -2.04 14.69 -15.57
N ILE A 305 -1.07 14.58 -16.49
CA ILE A 305 0.34 14.91 -16.21
C ILE A 305 0.46 16.37 -15.75
N ASN A 306 -0.14 17.29 -16.46
CA ASN A 306 -0.06 18.71 -16.12
C ASN A 306 -0.76 19.08 -14.81
N ILE A 307 -1.82 18.37 -14.44
CA ILE A 307 -2.51 18.56 -13.14
C ILE A 307 -1.68 17.99 -11.99
N LEU A 308 -1.19 16.75 -12.11
CA LEU A 308 -0.52 16.04 -11.03
C LEU A 308 0.96 16.39 -10.89
N TYR A 309 1.62 16.70 -12.00
CA TYR A 309 3.07 16.90 -12.12
C TYR A 309 3.42 18.22 -12.79
N THR A 310 4.68 18.41 -13.14
CA THR A 310 5.22 19.55 -13.90
C THR A 310 5.46 19.19 -15.36
N SER A 311 5.80 20.19 -16.19
CA SER A 311 6.17 19.99 -17.58
C SER A 311 7.37 19.04 -17.78
N GLU A 312 8.24 18.91 -16.76
CA GLU A 312 9.35 17.95 -16.76
C GLU A 312 8.89 16.50 -16.89
N PHE A 313 7.64 16.20 -16.49
CA PHE A 313 7.04 14.87 -16.58
C PHE A 313 6.35 14.59 -17.93
N LEU A 314 6.33 15.53 -18.89
CA LEU A 314 5.68 15.28 -20.18
C LEU A 314 6.23 14.06 -20.94
N PRO A 315 7.54 13.70 -20.87
CA PRO A 315 8.04 12.49 -21.51
C PRO A 315 7.37 11.21 -20.95
N MET A 316 6.83 11.24 -19.73
CA MET A 316 6.09 10.13 -19.14
C MET A 316 4.89 9.67 -20.00
N ARG A 317 4.37 10.49 -20.90
CA ARG A 317 3.26 10.15 -21.81
C ARG A 317 3.52 8.90 -22.66
N GLU A 318 4.77 8.59 -22.95
CA GLU A 318 5.17 7.40 -23.74
C GLU A 318 4.90 6.09 -22.99
N TYR A 319 4.91 6.11 -21.67
CA TYR A 319 4.67 4.95 -20.84
C TYR A 319 3.19 4.56 -20.74
N PHE A 320 2.24 5.45 -21.06
CA PHE A 320 0.81 5.23 -20.84
C PHE A 320 0.23 4.08 -21.65
N THR A 321 0.64 3.92 -22.93
CA THR A 321 0.02 2.95 -23.84
C THR A 321 0.04 1.53 -23.27
N PHE A 322 1.23 1.02 -22.99
CA PHE A 322 1.39 -0.35 -22.51
C PHE A 322 1.03 -0.50 -21.04
N GLN A 323 1.24 0.53 -20.22
CA GLN A 323 0.79 0.52 -18.84
C GLN A 323 -0.73 0.32 -18.74
N ILE A 324 -1.52 1.01 -19.54
CA ILE A 324 -2.99 0.89 -19.50
C ILE A 324 -3.45 -0.48 -20.01
N ILE A 325 -2.79 -1.03 -21.04
CA ILE A 325 -3.05 -2.40 -21.50
C ILE A 325 -2.74 -3.39 -20.38
N GLY A 326 -1.57 -3.26 -19.75
CA GLY A 326 -1.15 -4.08 -18.61
C GLY A 326 -2.11 -3.97 -17.43
N ASP A 327 -2.61 -2.76 -17.11
CA ASP A 327 -3.59 -2.55 -16.06
C ASP A 327 -4.92 -3.26 -16.35
N GLY A 328 -5.36 -3.29 -17.62
CA GLY A 328 -6.52 -4.07 -18.05
C GLY A 328 -6.34 -5.57 -17.80
N LEU A 329 -5.17 -6.14 -18.15
CA LEU A 329 -4.82 -7.53 -17.89
C LEU A 329 -4.72 -7.81 -16.38
N LYS A 330 -4.17 -6.88 -15.62
CA LYS A 330 -4.05 -6.96 -14.15
C LYS A 330 -5.42 -7.03 -13.49
N ILE A 331 -6.40 -6.21 -13.92
CA ILE A 331 -7.77 -6.26 -13.42
C ILE A 331 -8.42 -7.61 -13.76
N ALA A 332 -8.23 -8.11 -14.98
CA ALA A 332 -8.73 -9.44 -15.37
C ALA A 332 -8.13 -10.53 -14.45
N SER A 333 -6.84 -10.46 -14.14
CA SER A 333 -6.19 -11.39 -13.22
C SER A 333 -6.73 -11.27 -11.79
N TRP A 334 -7.02 -10.06 -11.31
CA TRP A 334 -7.54 -9.84 -9.96
C TRP A 334 -8.91 -10.47 -9.72
N ILE A 335 -9.78 -10.53 -10.73
CA ILE A 335 -11.06 -11.23 -10.63
C ILE A 335 -10.85 -12.69 -10.20
N LEU A 336 -9.81 -13.35 -10.75
CA LEU A 336 -9.43 -14.71 -10.35
C LEU A 336 -8.66 -14.75 -9.02
N ALA A 337 -7.80 -13.76 -8.75
CA ALA A 337 -7.06 -13.70 -7.49
C ALA A 337 -8.00 -13.57 -6.28
N TYR A 338 -9.08 -12.77 -6.40
CA TYR A 338 -10.09 -12.65 -5.35
C TYR A 338 -10.84 -13.96 -5.10
N LEU A 339 -11.01 -14.82 -6.13
CA LEU A 339 -11.52 -16.18 -5.94
C LEU A 339 -10.58 -17.00 -5.04
N MET A 340 -9.26 -16.94 -5.26
CA MET A 340 -8.29 -17.66 -4.44
C MET A 340 -8.35 -17.20 -2.96
N VAL A 341 -8.51 -15.90 -2.74
CA VAL A 341 -8.70 -15.35 -1.38
C VAL A 341 -10.02 -15.79 -0.77
N ALA A 342 -11.14 -15.70 -1.52
CA ALA A 342 -12.47 -16.10 -1.07
C ALA A 342 -12.55 -17.57 -0.67
N LYS A 343 -11.82 -18.44 -1.35
CA LYS A 343 -11.77 -19.89 -1.11
C LYS A 343 -10.58 -20.32 -0.26
N ALA A 344 -9.83 -19.38 0.31
CA ALA A 344 -8.64 -19.63 1.15
C ALA A 344 -7.59 -20.54 0.47
N MET A 345 -7.40 -20.38 -0.84
CA MET A 345 -6.43 -21.16 -1.64
C MET A 345 -5.01 -20.62 -1.45
N THR A 346 -4.54 -20.58 -0.21
CA THR A 346 -3.29 -19.91 0.20
C THR A 346 -2.07 -20.33 -0.61
N LYS A 347 -1.89 -21.64 -0.86
CA LYS A 347 -0.73 -22.15 -1.61
C LYS A 347 -0.71 -21.62 -3.04
N LEU A 348 -1.87 -21.65 -3.73
CA LEU A 348 -1.99 -21.18 -5.10
C LEU A 348 -1.80 -19.66 -5.17
N PHE A 349 -2.37 -18.91 -4.23
CA PHE A 349 -2.19 -17.46 -4.13
C PHE A 349 -0.71 -17.09 -3.99
N ILE A 350 0.01 -17.70 -3.04
CA ILE A 350 1.43 -17.43 -2.82
C ILE A 350 2.26 -17.81 -4.07
N LEU A 351 1.99 -18.97 -4.67
CA LEU A 351 2.71 -19.44 -5.85
C LEU A 351 2.55 -18.47 -7.04
N THR A 352 1.30 -18.05 -7.32
CA THR A 352 1.02 -17.13 -8.42
C THR A 352 1.61 -15.74 -8.14
N GLU A 353 1.52 -15.22 -6.92
CA GLU A 353 2.10 -13.94 -6.52
C GLU A 353 3.63 -13.92 -6.76
N VAL A 354 4.33 -14.97 -6.33
CA VAL A 354 5.78 -15.07 -6.51
C VAL A 354 6.16 -15.24 -7.98
N ILE A 355 5.49 -16.13 -8.72
CA ILE A 355 5.78 -16.36 -10.14
C ILE A 355 5.55 -15.08 -10.95
N PHE A 356 4.40 -14.44 -10.80
CA PHE A 356 4.08 -13.23 -11.56
C PHE A 356 5.03 -12.08 -11.22
N SER A 357 5.42 -11.93 -9.97
CA SER A 357 6.37 -10.89 -9.59
C SER A 357 7.78 -11.14 -10.12
N LEU A 358 8.24 -12.40 -10.11
CA LEU A 358 9.53 -12.76 -10.71
C LEU A 358 9.52 -12.55 -12.23
N THR A 359 8.48 -13.01 -12.91
CA THR A 359 8.33 -12.81 -14.35
C THR A 359 8.22 -11.34 -14.70
N TYR A 360 7.52 -10.54 -13.89
CA TYR A 360 7.43 -9.10 -14.05
C TYR A 360 8.82 -8.42 -13.98
N VAL A 361 9.65 -8.76 -13.00
CA VAL A 361 11.02 -8.22 -12.91
C VAL A 361 11.85 -8.65 -14.10
N ILE A 362 11.83 -9.93 -14.46
CA ILE A 362 12.63 -10.45 -15.57
C ILE A 362 12.23 -9.81 -16.89
N PHE A 363 10.93 -9.81 -17.23
CA PHE A 363 10.46 -9.23 -18.49
C PHE A 363 10.65 -7.71 -18.52
N SER A 364 10.41 -7.00 -17.42
CA SER A 364 10.71 -5.55 -17.37
C SER A 364 12.17 -5.29 -17.70
N ILE A 365 13.13 -6.02 -17.11
CA ILE A 365 14.57 -5.84 -17.39
C ILE A 365 14.89 -6.20 -18.84
N VAL A 366 14.38 -7.31 -19.36
CA VAL A 366 14.61 -7.73 -20.76
C VAL A 366 14.07 -6.67 -21.73
N PHE A 367 12.84 -6.22 -21.53
CA PHE A 367 12.24 -5.23 -22.43
C PHE A 367 12.89 -3.84 -22.28
N MET A 368 13.36 -3.46 -21.10
CA MET A 368 14.14 -2.23 -20.94
C MET A 368 15.46 -2.28 -21.70
N ASN A 369 16.14 -3.43 -21.75
CA ASN A 369 17.34 -3.59 -22.56
C ASN A 369 17.10 -3.54 -24.06
N LEU A 370 15.89 -3.89 -24.54
CA LEU A 370 15.53 -3.89 -25.95
C LEU A 370 14.92 -2.55 -26.41
N PHE A 371 14.14 -1.90 -25.57
CA PHE A 371 13.29 -0.75 -25.95
C PHE A 371 13.53 0.51 -25.10
N GLY A 372 14.61 0.53 -24.29
CA GLY A 372 14.88 1.64 -23.37
C GLY A 372 13.94 1.59 -22.15
N SER A 373 13.94 2.66 -21.36
CA SER A 373 13.19 2.75 -20.10
C SER A 373 11.69 2.51 -20.22
N VAL A 374 11.08 2.83 -21.38
CA VAL A 374 9.65 2.58 -21.68
C VAL A 374 9.34 1.08 -21.67
N GLY A 375 10.32 0.22 -21.97
CA GLY A 375 10.20 -1.23 -21.91
C GLY A 375 9.73 -1.78 -20.56
N VAL A 376 9.85 -1.01 -19.47
CA VAL A 376 9.29 -1.38 -18.16
C VAL A 376 7.78 -1.64 -18.21
N THR A 377 7.07 -0.98 -19.09
CA THR A 377 5.60 -1.11 -19.22
C THR A 377 5.18 -2.27 -20.13
N TYR A 378 6.13 -2.93 -20.80
CA TYR A 378 5.89 -4.11 -21.62
C TYR A 378 5.97 -5.43 -20.83
N GLY A 379 6.63 -5.40 -19.65
CA GLY A 379 6.76 -6.51 -18.69
C GLY A 379 5.58 -6.61 -17.76
#